data_119cc1d1a29504a5698e1022e707aa83
#
_entry.id   119cc1d1a29504a5698e1022e707aa83
#
_cell.length_a   1.000
_cell.length_b   1.000
_cell.length_c   1.000
_cell.angle_alpha   90.00
_cell.angle_beta   90.00
_cell.angle_gamma   90.00
#
_symmetry.space_group_name_H-M   'P 1'
#
loop_
_entity.id
_entity.type
_entity.pdbx_description
1 polymer ?
#
loop_
_entity_poly.entity_id
_entity_poly.type
_entity_poly.pdbx_seq_one_letter_code
_entity_poly.pdbx_strand_id
1 'polypeptide(L)'
;MICTKAREGITADSISLAVGDRVIATASDYAGLKGYIFEIRTGADKDTENVTDDVYCSFDVPDNEKEIKLLEEHFSDLYGEKKTIDDLPLDLVIMAPEELRRIGEDE
;
A
#
# COMPACT_ATOMS: atom_id res chain seq x y z
N MET A 1 -14.15 5.26 -11.65
CA MET A 1 -13.69 4.00 -12.26
C MET A 1 -13.10 3.09 -11.19
N ILE A 2 -13.43 1.84 -11.25
CA ILE A 2 -12.89 0.82 -10.33
C ILE A 2 -12.18 -0.24 -11.16
N CYS A 3 -10.88 -0.44 -10.91
CA CYS A 3 -10.06 -1.46 -11.56
C CYS A 3 -9.87 -2.63 -10.60
N THR A 4 -10.35 -3.80 -10.96
CA THR A 4 -10.24 -5.00 -10.13
C THR A 4 -9.64 -6.18 -10.88
N LYS A 5 -9.58 -6.11 -12.20
CA LYS A 5 -9.04 -7.18 -13.05
C LYS A 5 -7.54 -6.98 -13.24
N ALA A 6 -6.80 -8.10 -13.29
CA ALA A 6 -5.37 -8.07 -13.55
C ALA A 6 -5.04 -7.22 -14.78
N ARG A 7 -4.02 -6.39 -14.68
CA ARG A 7 -3.51 -5.49 -15.72
C ARG A 7 -4.36 -4.25 -15.99
N GLU A 8 -5.54 -4.13 -15.40
CA GLU A 8 -6.24 -2.85 -15.42
C GLU A 8 -5.47 -1.87 -14.55
N GLY A 9 -5.30 -0.65 -15.00
CA GLY A 9 -4.47 0.30 -14.28
C GLY A 9 -4.69 1.74 -14.65
N ILE A 10 -3.82 2.58 -14.11
CA ILE A 10 -3.86 4.03 -14.25
C ILE A 10 -2.46 4.55 -14.58
N THR A 11 -2.41 5.74 -15.13
CA THR A 11 -1.18 6.52 -15.28
C THR A 11 -1.45 7.91 -14.70
N ALA A 12 -0.69 8.28 -13.68
CA ALA A 12 -0.80 9.57 -13.00
C ALA A 12 0.60 10.14 -12.82
N ASP A 13 0.86 11.35 -13.31
CA ASP A 13 2.16 12.04 -13.19
C ASP A 13 3.36 11.16 -13.57
N SER A 14 3.25 10.45 -14.69
CA SER A 14 4.26 9.51 -15.20
C SER A 14 4.41 8.21 -14.39
N ILE A 15 3.54 8.00 -13.42
CA ILE A 15 3.51 6.76 -12.64
C ILE A 15 2.45 5.85 -13.25
N SER A 16 2.85 4.67 -13.71
CA SER A 16 1.94 3.66 -14.25
C SER A 16 1.80 2.51 -13.26
N LEU A 17 0.58 2.26 -12.80
CA LEU A 17 0.26 1.20 -11.86
C LEU A 17 -0.93 0.40 -12.38
N ALA A 18 -0.90 -0.90 -12.17
CA ALA A 18 -1.97 -1.80 -12.58
C ALA A 18 -2.27 -2.84 -11.51
N VAL A 19 -3.48 -3.36 -11.53
CA VAL A 19 -3.88 -4.45 -10.63
C VAL A 19 -2.99 -5.66 -10.89
N GLY A 20 -2.42 -6.22 -9.81
CA GLY A 20 -1.47 -7.33 -9.88
C GLY A 20 0.00 -6.91 -9.81
N ASP A 21 0.30 -5.61 -9.94
CA ASP A 21 1.68 -5.14 -9.86
C ASP A 21 2.25 -5.33 -8.46
N ARG A 22 3.51 -5.76 -8.40
CA ARG A 22 4.28 -5.75 -7.15
C ARG A 22 4.79 -4.33 -6.90
N VAL A 23 4.64 -3.87 -5.68
CA VAL A 23 5.01 -2.50 -5.30
C VAL A 23 5.71 -2.46 -3.95
N ILE A 24 6.45 -1.37 -3.74
CA ILE A 24 6.99 -1.02 -2.43
C ILE A 24 6.43 0.35 -2.05
N ALA A 25 6.04 0.50 -0.80
CA ALA A 25 5.62 1.79 -0.28
C ALA A 25 6.86 2.67 -0.08
N THR A 26 6.84 3.89 -0.60
CA THR A 26 7.96 4.83 -0.54
C THR A 26 7.71 5.98 0.42
N ALA A 27 6.49 6.09 0.92
CA ALA A 27 6.09 7.15 1.84
C ALA A 27 4.98 6.64 2.76
N SER A 28 4.54 7.49 3.68
CA SER A 28 3.53 7.19 4.71
C SER A 28 4.06 6.26 5.79
N ASP A 29 3.16 5.84 6.69
CA ASP A 29 3.50 4.95 7.81
C ASP A 29 3.87 3.53 7.36
N TYR A 30 3.63 3.21 6.09
CA TYR A 30 3.89 1.90 5.51
C TYR A 30 5.18 1.86 4.69
N ALA A 31 5.95 2.96 4.67
CA ALA A 31 7.19 3.06 3.89
C ALA A 31 8.14 1.88 4.15
N GLY A 32 8.61 1.26 3.07
CA GLY A 32 9.49 0.10 3.14
C GLY A 32 8.78 -1.24 3.01
N LEU A 33 7.46 -1.28 3.15
CA LEU A 33 6.71 -2.53 3.00
C LEU A 33 6.49 -2.86 1.53
N LYS A 34 6.54 -4.13 1.21
CA LYS A 34 6.31 -4.66 -0.14
C LYS A 34 4.99 -5.41 -0.18
N GLY A 35 4.33 -5.32 -1.31
CA GLY A 35 3.06 -6.00 -1.50
C GLY A 35 2.63 -5.96 -2.95
N TYR A 36 1.32 -6.05 -3.17
CA TYR A 36 0.76 -5.99 -4.51
C TYR A 36 -0.54 -5.19 -4.53
N ILE A 37 -0.89 -4.69 -5.71
CA ILE A 37 -2.14 -3.95 -5.94
C ILE A 37 -3.25 -4.92 -6.29
N PHE A 38 -4.39 -4.83 -5.60
CA PHE A 38 -5.55 -5.69 -5.92
C PHE A 38 -6.77 -4.90 -6.42
N GLU A 39 -6.78 -3.59 -6.24
CA GLU A 39 -7.87 -2.74 -6.72
C GLU A 39 -7.38 -1.31 -6.89
N ILE A 40 -7.94 -0.58 -7.85
CA ILE A 40 -7.68 0.84 -8.05
C ILE A 40 -9.01 1.53 -8.29
N ARG A 41 -9.25 2.64 -7.61
CA ARG A 41 -10.46 3.44 -7.77
C ARG A 41 -10.10 4.89 -8.13
N THR A 42 -10.83 5.44 -9.07
CA THR A 42 -10.59 6.80 -9.55
C THR A 42 -11.90 7.62 -9.53
N GLY A 43 -11.76 8.93 -9.52
CA GLY A 43 -12.90 9.85 -9.63
C GLY A 43 -13.92 9.67 -8.52
N ALA A 44 -15.19 9.56 -8.89
CA ALA A 44 -16.28 9.47 -7.93
C ALA A 44 -16.34 8.14 -7.16
N ASP A 45 -15.60 7.13 -7.62
CA ASP A 45 -15.56 5.80 -6.99
C ASP A 45 -14.54 5.71 -5.85
N LYS A 46 -13.77 6.76 -5.62
CA LYS A 46 -12.77 6.79 -4.56
C LYS A 46 -13.41 6.79 -3.17
N ASP A 47 -12.75 6.14 -2.22
CA ASP A 47 -13.16 6.11 -0.82
C ASP A 47 -12.45 7.15 0.05
N THR A 48 -11.33 7.70 -0.45
CA THR A 48 -10.53 8.67 0.30
C THR A 48 -10.59 10.05 -0.33
N GLU A 49 -10.03 11.03 0.39
CA GLU A 49 -9.88 12.40 -0.11
C GLU A 49 -8.53 12.61 -0.79
N ASN A 50 -7.81 11.55 -1.14
CA ASN A 50 -6.57 11.67 -1.90
C ASN A 50 -6.80 12.51 -3.15
N VAL A 51 -5.87 13.41 -3.44
CA VAL A 51 -5.95 14.27 -4.63
C VAL A 51 -5.88 13.44 -5.90
N THR A 52 -5.08 12.37 -5.85
CA THR A 52 -4.95 11.41 -6.94
C THR A 52 -5.87 10.20 -6.70
N ASP A 53 -5.54 9.07 -7.28
CA ASP A 53 -6.39 7.88 -7.20
C ASP A 53 -6.18 7.10 -5.91
N ASP A 54 -7.14 6.23 -5.58
CA ASP A 54 -7.02 5.30 -4.46
C ASP A 54 -6.47 3.98 -4.99
N VAL A 55 -5.30 3.59 -4.49
CA VAL A 55 -4.65 2.32 -4.85
C VAL A 55 -4.73 1.38 -3.64
N TYR A 56 -5.47 0.30 -3.80
CA TYR A 56 -5.69 -0.68 -2.73
C TYR A 56 -4.59 -1.73 -2.80
N CYS A 57 -3.81 -1.81 -1.74
CA CYS A 57 -2.65 -2.69 -1.64
C CYS A 57 -2.81 -3.73 -0.55
N SER A 58 -2.24 -4.90 -0.77
CA SER A 58 -2.04 -5.91 0.25
C SER A 58 -0.54 -6.03 0.47
N PHE A 59 -0.08 -5.63 1.64
CA PHE A 59 1.34 -5.68 1.98
C PHE A 59 1.70 -6.96 2.71
N ASP A 60 2.89 -7.48 2.41
CA ASP A 60 3.41 -8.69 3.05
C ASP A 60 3.93 -8.35 4.45
N VAL A 61 3.71 -9.25 5.40
CA VAL A 61 4.31 -9.15 6.72
C VAL A 61 5.82 -9.37 6.57
N PRO A 62 6.67 -8.50 7.15
CA PRO A 62 8.11 -8.69 7.09
C PRO A 62 8.53 -10.05 7.66
N ASP A 63 9.53 -10.69 7.04
CA ASP A 63 10.05 -11.98 7.51
C ASP A 63 11.00 -11.84 8.69
N ASN A 64 11.47 -10.63 8.96
CA ASN A 64 12.49 -10.36 9.96
C ASN A 64 11.83 -9.84 11.24
N GLU A 65 12.09 -10.52 12.38
CA GLU A 65 11.52 -10.12 13.66
C GLU A 65 11.89 -8.70 14.07
N LYS A 66 13.07 -8.24 13.71
CA LYS A 66 13.50 -6.87 13.99
C LYS A 66 12.65 -5.85 13.25
N GLU A 67 12.34 -6.11 11.99
CA GLU A 67 11.47 -5.24 11.19
C GLU A 67 10.04 -5.25 11.71
N ILE A 68 9.56 -6.42 12.12
CA ILE A 68 8.23 -6.54 12.72
C ILE A 68 8.14 -5.71 14.00
N LYS A 69 9.15 -5.77 14.86
CA LYS A 69 9.17 -4.98 16.10
C LYS A 69 9.21 -3.48 15.83
N LEU A 70 9.99 -3.05 14.85
CA LEU A 70 10.06 -1.64 14.47
C LEU A 70 8.71 -1.14 13.97
N LEU A 71 8.02 -1.96 13.18
CA LEU A 71 6.70 -1.65 12.66
C LEU A 71 5.67 -1.57 13.79
N GLU A 72 5.70 -2.53 14.72
CA GLU A 72 4.81 -2.55 15.88
C GLU A 72 5.03 -1.31 16.76
N GLU A 73 6.28 -0.94 17.02
CA GLU A 73 6.62 0.25 17.80
C GLU A 73 6.13 1.52 17.11
N HIS A 74 6.33 1.62 15.80
CA HIS A 74 5.89 2.78 15.04
C HIS A 74 4.38 2.99 15.14
N PHE A 75 3.60 1.92 14.92
CA PHE A 75 2.14 2.03 15.00
C PHE A 75 1.63 2.17 16.43
N SER A 76 2.33 1.60 17.40
CA SER A 76 1.99 1.81 18.81
C SER A 76 2.13 3.27 19.20
N ASP A 77 3.21 3.91 18.77
CA ASP A 77 3.42 5.34 19.01
C ASP A 77 2.38 6.20 18.27
N LEU A 78 2.07 5.83 17.04
CA LEU A 78 1.13 6.56 16.21
C LEU A 78 -0.27 6.57 16.80
N TYR A 79 -0.74 5.44 17.34
CA TYR A 79 -2.08 5.29 17.88
C TYR A 79 -2.16 5.56 19.40
N GLY A 80 -1.02 5.71 20.06
CA GLY A 80 -0.98 5.94 21.50
C GLY A 80 -1.39 4.72 22.34
N GLU A 81 -1.33 3.52 21.76
CA GLU A 81 -1.62 2.27 22.46
C GLU A 81 -0.80 1.14 21.85
N LYS A 82 -0.62 0.06 22.61
CA LYS A 82 0.18 -1.07 22.14
C LYS A 82 -0.48 -1.76 20.94
N LYS A 83 0.27 -1.84 19.83
CA LYS A 83 -0.14 -2.53 18.61
C LYS A 83 0.82 -3.67 18.33
N THR A 84 0.28 -4.82 17.90
CA THR A 84 1.07 -5.95 17.44
C THR A 84 0.85 -6.13 15.94
N ILE A 85 1.66 -6.98 15.31
CA ILE A 85 1.56 -7.22 13.87
C ILE A 85 0.16 -7.73 13.48
N ASP A 86 -0.48 -8.47 14.36
CA ASP A 86 -1.83 -8.99 14.11
C ASP A 86 -2.90 -7.88 14.18
N ASP A 87 -2.60 -6.75 14.80
CA ASP A 87 -3.50 -5.61 14.89
C ASP A 87 -3.40 -4.67 13.69
N LEU A 88 -2.43 -4.89 12.80
CA LEU A 88 -2.18 -4.01 11.67
C LEU A 88 -2.86 -4.53 10.40
N PRO A 89 -3.73 -3.73 9.76
CA PRO A 89 -4.47 -4.18 8.59
C PRO A 89 -3.62 -4.08 7.32
N LEU A 90 -2.53 -4.84 7.23
CA LEU A 90 -1.61 -4.79 6.10
C LEU A 90 -2.23 -5.38 4.81
N ASP A 91 -3.25 -6.18 4.93
CA ASP A 91 -3.93 -6.83 3.81
C ASP A 91 -4.91 -5.90 3.07
N LEU A 92 -5.18 -4.73 3.63
CA LEU A 92 -6.03 -3.74 2.97
C LEU A 92 -5.54 -2.34 3.36
N VAL A 93 -4.69 -1.77 2.52
CA VAL A 93 -4.14 -0.42 2.73
C VAL A 93 -4.41 0.41 1.48
N ILE A 94 -5.01 1.57 1.66
CA ILE A 94 -5.29 2.49 0.56
C ILE A 94 -4.16 3.50 0.47
N MET A 95 -3.46 3.51 -0.67
CA MET A 95 -2.32 4.38 -0.92
C MET A 95 -2.59 5.31 -2.08
N ALA A 96 -1.93 6.46 -2.10
CA ALA A 96 -1.89 7.32 -3.28
C ALA A 96 -0.81 6.78 -4.24
N PRO A 97 -0.99 6.94 -5.57
CA PRO A 97 0.01 6.44 -6.54
C PRO A 97 1.42 6.95 -6.30
N GLU A 98 1.58 8.21 -5.88
CA GLU A 98 2.88 8.81 -5.61
C GLU A 98 3.59 8.24 -4.37
N GLU A 99 2.87 7.47 -3.56
CA GLU A 99 3.43 6.81 -2.38
C GLU A 99 3.93 5.40 -2.67
N LEU A 100 3.84 4.97 -3.93
CA LEU A 100 4.18 3.62 -4.34
C LEU A 100 5.20 3.63 -5.46
N ARG A 101 6.04 2.60 -5.51
CA ARG A 101 6.96 2.33 -6.61
C ARG A 101 6.76 0.89 -7.05
N ARG A 102 6.58 0.69 -8.34
CA ARG A 102 6.48 -0.66 -8.91
C ARG A 102 7.85 -1.34 -8.83
N ILE A 103 7.86 -2.61 -8.41
CA ILE A 103 9.07 -3.42 -8.31
C ILE A 103 8.89 -4.70 -9.12
N GLY A 104 10.01 -5.30 -9.51
CA GLY A 104 9.98 -6.59 -10.19
C GLY A 104 9.81 -7.73 -9.19
N GLU A 105 9.56 -8.92 -9.71
CA GLU A 105 9.38 -10.11 -8.87
C GLU A 105 10.65 -10.50 -8.10
N ASP A 106 11.81 -10.05 -8.60
CA ASP A 106 13.11 -10.38 -8.01
C ASP A 106 13.56 -9.40 -6.91
N GLU A 107 12.76 -8.40 -6.62
CA GLU A 107 13.09 -7.39 -5.59
C GLU A 107 12.46 -7.67 -4.24
#